data_4fe5e48d5c2842a774765e1e96c80ad2
#
_entry.id   4fe5e48d5c2842a774765e1e96c80ad2
#
_cell.length_a   1.000
_cell.length_b   1.000
_cell.length_c   1.000
_cell.angle_alpha   90.00
_cell.angle_beta   90.00
_cell.angle_gamma   90.00
#
_symmetry.space_group_name_H-M   'P 1'
#
loop_
_entity.id
_entity.type
_entity.pdbx_description
1 polymer ?
#
loop_
_entity_poly.entity_id
_entity_poly.type
_entity_poly.pdbx_seq_one_letter_code
_entity_poly.pdbx_strand_id
1 'polypeptide(L)'
;MRNDYRDFRVDRIRSLACTGKTFVNRHPTLKEYIAQMVRERNEVNAVVIRVEKDTAKRLIEQKYYWGFVSEQDKGDYVEMTFLTECIDYFSRWYFMFADKAEIVDCPELAEKLRNYVEALNCKVGTLA
;
A
#
# COMPACT_ATOMS: atom_id res chain seq x y z
N MET A 1 -24.62 3.06 -16.88
CA MET A 1 -23.31 3.71 -16.75
C MET A 1 -23.09 4.10 -15.29
N ARG A 2 -22.01 3.66 -14.72
CA ARG A 2 -21.69 3.99 -13.33
C ARG A 2 -21.00 5.35 -13.24
N ASN A 3 -21.52 6.25 -12.43
CA ASN A 3 -20.90 7.54 -12.12
C ASN A 3 -19.93 7.40 -10.94
N ASP A 4 -18.92 6.54 -11.09
CA ASP A 4 -18.03 6.22 -10.00
C ASP A 4 -16.61 6.01 -10.51
N TYR A 5 -15.63 6.15 -9.61
CA TYR A 5 -14.23 5.88 -9.92
C TYR A 5 -13.96 4.39 -9.93
N ARG A 6 -13.06 3.98 -10.80
CA ARG A 6 -12.59 2.60 -10.89
C ARG A 6 -11.07 2.58 -10.90
N ASP A 7 -10.52 1.55 -10.29
CA ASP A 7 -9.07 1.34 -10.26
C ASP A 7 -8.66 0.40 -11.39
N PHE A 8 -7.61 0.79 -12.09
CA PHE A 8 -7.04 -0.02 -13.17
C PHE A 8 -5.55 -0.21 -12.93
N ARG A 9 -5.05 -1.40 -13.23
CA ARG A 9 -3.62 -1.68 -13.18
C ARG A 9 -2.97 -1.23 -14.48
N VAL A 10 -2.02 -0.29 -14.36
CA VAL A 10 -1.32 0.29 -15.51
C VAL A 10 -0.51 -0.77 -16.25
N ASP A 11 0.07 -1.74 -15.53
CA ASP A 11 0.88 -2.81 -16.12
C ASP A 11 0.09 -3.78 -17.00
N ARG A 12 -1.25 -3.74 -16.94
CA ARG A 12 -2.13 -4.57 -17.74
C ARG A 12 -2.74 -3.85 -18.95
N ILE A 13 -2.37 -2.60 -19.16
CA ILE A 13 -2.81 -1.85 -20.33
C ILE A 13 -2.10 -2.40 -21.57
N ARG A 14 -2.87 -2.79 -22.58
CA ARG A 14 -2.34 -3.36 -23.82
C ARG A 14 -2.01 -2.32 -24.87
N SER A 15 -2.79 -1.24 -24.89
CA SER A 15 -2.55 -0.15 -25.83
C SER A 15 -2.97 1.17 -25.21
N LEU A 16 -2.25 2.21 -25.58
CA LEU A 16 -2.51 3.56 -25.10
C LEU A 16 -2.28 4.51 -26.26
N ALA A 17 -3.26 5.36 -26.53
CA ALA A 17 -3.18 6.32 -27.61
C ALA A 17 -3.60 7.70 -27.13
N CYS A 18 -2.87 8.72 -27.57
CA CYS A 18 -3.26 10.11 -27.36
C CYS A 18 -4.17 10.54 -28.51
N THR A 19 -5.38 10.96 -28.17
CA THR A 19 -6.37 11.33 -29.18
C THR A 19 -6.23 12.76 -29.69
N GLY A 20 -5.43 13.58 -29.02
CA GLY A 20 -5.33 15.00 -29.34
C GLY A 20 -6.46 15.83 -28.78
N LYS A 21 -7.45 15.21 -28.20
CA LYS A 21 -8.56 15.92 -27.54
C LYS A 21 -8.14 16.39 -26.16
N THR A 22 -8.63 17.55 -25.76
CA THR A 22 -8.39 18.09 -24.43
C THR A 22 -9.60 17.86 -23.54
N PHE A 23 -9.37 17.90 -22.23
CA PHE A 23 -10.45 17.78 -21.25
C PHE A 23 -10.23 18.81 -20.14
N VAL A 24 -11.32 19.11 -19.44
CA VAL A 24 -11.26 19.95 -18.24
C VAL A 24 -11.11 19.05 -17.03
N ASN A 25 -10.07 19.29 -16.24
CA ASN A 25 -9.85 18.50 -15.03
C ASN A 25 -10.92 18.84 -14.00
N ARG A 26 -11.82 17.89 -13.75
CA ARG A 26 -12.93 18.03 -12.78
C ARG A 26 -12.74 17.15 -11.57
N HIS A 27 -11.60 16.48 -11.48
CA HIS A 27 -11.36 15.49 -10.44
C HIS A 27 -10.45 16.06 -9.37
N PRO A 28 -10.57 15.61 -8.12
CA PRO A 28 -9.65 16.01 -7.06
C PRO A 28 -8.24 15.49 -7.35
N THR A 29 -7.27 16.07 -6.68
CA THR A 29 -5.90 15.53 -6.72
C THR A 29 -5.89 14.14 -6.09
N LEU A 30 -4.85 13.36 -6.37
CA LEU A 30 -4.70 12.04 -5.78
C LEU A 30 -4.70 12.12 -4.24
N LYS A 31 -4.02 13.11 -3.69
CA LYS A 31 -3.97 13.33 -2.24
C LYS A 31 -5.35 13.60 -1.65
N GLU A 32 -6.14 14.43 -2.30
CA GLU A 32 -7.51 14.74 -1.88
C GLU A 32 -8.42 13.52 -1.99
N TYR A 33 -8.29 12.76 -3.07
CA TYR A 33 -9.06 11.55 -3.29
C TYR A 33 -8.81 10.51 -2.20
N ILE A 34 -7.53 10.27 -1.87
CA ILE A 34 -7.16 9.34 -0.81
C ILE A 34 -7.70 9.80 0.53
N ALA A 35 -7.57 11.08 0.86
CA ALA A 35 -8.08 11.63 2.12
C ALA A 35 -9.60 11.47 2.23
N GLN A 36 -10.32 11.70 1.14
CA GLN A 36 -11.76 11.52 1.09
C GLN A 36 -12.14 10.06 1.28
N MET A 37 -11.43 9.15 0.63
CA MET A 37 -11.67 7.70 0.74
C MET A 37 -11.52 7.20 2.17
N VAL A 38 -10.48 7.64 2.85
CA VAL A 38 -10.21 7.26 4.25
C VAL A 38 -11.31 7.79 5.16
N ARG A 39 -11.83 9.00 4.90
CA ARG A 39 -12.91 9.58 5.71
C ARG A 39 -14.25 8.91 5.48
N GLU A 40 -14.58 8.57 4.24
CA GLU A 40 -15.88 8.00 3.88
C GLU A 40 -16.00 6.52 4.16
N ARG A 41 -14.88 5.80 4.10
CA ARG A 41 -14.84 4.36 4.35
C ARG A 41 -14.06 4.08 5.63
N ASN A 42 -14.77 3.91 6.72
CA ASN A 42 -14.15 3.60 8.01
C ASN A 42 -13.33 2.31 8.01
N GLU A 43 -13.55 1.46 7.01
CA GLU A 43 -12.85 0.18 6.86
C GLU A 43 -11.54 0.29 6.10
N VAL A 44 -11.27 1.44 5.47
CA VAL A 44 -10.07 1.64 4.67
C VAL A 44 -8.99 2.32 5.50
N ASN A 45 -7.81 1.73 5.52
CA ASN A 45 -6.64 2.29 6.17
C ASN A 45 -5.61 2.73 5.14
N ALA A 46 -5.08 3.93 5.33
CA ALA A 46 -3.95 4.41 4.55
C ALA A 46 -2.66 3.97 5.24
N VAL A 47 -1.78 3.33 4.50
CA VAL A 47 -0.51 2.82 5.01
C VAL A 47 0.63 3.41 4.20
N VAL A 48 1.61 3.99 4.87
CA VAL A 48 2.83 4.48 4.22
C VAL A 48 4.01 3.73 4.83
N ILE A 49 4.78 3.07 3.98
CA ILE A 49 5.95 2.30 4.40
C ILE A 49 7.15 2.69 3.56
N ARG A 50 8.34 2.47 4.12
CA ARG A 50 9.61 2.58 3.41
C ARG A 50 10.20 1.19 3.28
N VAL A 51 10.61 0.83 2.08
CA VAL A 51 11.17 -0.48 1.80
C VAL A 51 12.53 -0.30 1.15
N GLU A 52 13.51 -1.10 1.54
CA GLU A 52 14.81 -1.08 0.88
C GLU A 52 14.64 -1.32 -0.62
N LYS A 53 15.45 -0.64 -1.42
CA LYS A 53 15.31 -0.63 -2.88
C LYS A 53 15.32 -2.04 -3.49
N ASP A 54 16.22 -2.89 -3.03
CA ASP A 54 16.32 -4.26 -3.53
C ASP A 54 15.08 -5.09 -3.17
N THR A 55 14.55 -4.91 -1.98
CA THR A 55 13.32 -5.57 -1.55
C THR A 55 12.13 -5.05 -2.34
N ALA A 56 12.06 -3.75 -2.60
CA ALA A 56 10.98 -3.15 -3.39
C ALA A 56 10.89 -3.78 -4.77
N LYS A 57 12.03 -4.09 -5.40
CA LYS A 57 12.05 -4.77 -6.70
C LYS A 57 11.40 -6.15 -6.67
N ARG A 58 11.52 -6.85 -5.54
CA ARG A 58 10.90 -8.18 -5.37
C ARG A 58 9.39 -8.09 -5.16
N LEU A 59 8.88 -6.92 -4.78
CA LEU A 59 7.47 -6.71 -4.48
C LEU A 59 6.68 -6.12 -5.66
N ILE A 60 7.31 -5.97 -6.83
CA ILE A 60 6.72 -5.25 -7.97
C ILE A 60 5.34 -5.79 -8.34
N GLU A 61 5.16 -7.11 -8.36
CA GLU A 61 3.87 -7.69 -8.69
C GLU A 61 2.94 -7.84 -7.48
N GLN A 62 3.51 -8.18 -6.33
CA GLN A 62 2.73 -8.45 -5.12
C GLN A 62 2.03 -7.21 -4.59
N LYS A 63 2.66 -6.04 -4.67
CA LYS A 63 2.13 -4.80 -4.08
C LYS A 63 0.73 -4.45 -4.59
N TYR A 64 0.41 -4.80 -5.83
CA TYR A 64 -0.89 -4.48 -6.43
C TYR A 64 -2.06 -5.25 -5.78
N TYR A 65 -1.79 -6.38 -5.18
CA TYR A 65 -2.81 -7.14 -4.47
C TYR A 65 -3.17 -6.51 -3.11
N TRP A 66 -2.32 -5.60 -2.63
CA TRP A 66 -2.43 -5.08 -1.27
C TRP A 66 -2.87 -3.62 -1.23
N GLY A 67 -3.42 -3.13 -2.33
CA GLY A 67 -3.96 -1.78 -2.39
C GLY A 67 -2.94 -0.70 -2.69
N PHE A 68 -1.91 -1.02 -3.48
CA PHE A 68 -0.87 -0.08 -3.87
C PHE A 68 -1.47 1.14 -4.58
N VAL A 69 -1.07 2.33 -4.14
CA VAL A 69 -1.53 3.60 -4.71
C VAL A 69 -0.40 4.32 -5.44
N SER A 70 0.73 4.54 -4.77
CA SER A 70 1.83 5.30 -5.33
C SER A 70 3.13 4.97 -4.62
N GLU A 71 4.24 5.33 -5.25
CA GLU A 71 5.56 5.18 -4.64
C GLU A 71 6.47 6.32 -5.05
N GLN A 72 7.47 6.59 -4.21
CA GLN A 72 8.52 7.56 -4.49
C GLN A 72 9.87 6.93 -4.24
N ASP A 73 10.75 7.03 -5.23
CA ASP A 73 12.13 6.58 -5.11
C ASP A 73 12.91 7.63 -4.30
N LYS A 74 13.42 7.24 -3.14
CA LYS A 74 14.18 8.11 -2.24
C LYS A 74 15.69 7.80 -2.27
N GLY A 75 16.14 7.02 -3.26
CA GLY A 75 17.55 6.62 -3.39
C GLY A 75 17.79 5.23 -2.81
N ASP A 76 18.03 5.14 -1.53
CA ASP A 76 18.33 3.88 -0.85
C ASP A 76 17.06 3.07 -0.53
N TYR A 77 15.92 3.72 -0.50
CA TYR A 77 14.63 3.10 -0.20
C TYR A 77 13.53 3.67 -1.10
N VAL A 78 12.43 2.96 -1.14
CA VAL A 78 11.22 3.38 -1.87
C VAL A 78 10.11 3.57 -0.85
N GLU A 79 9.48 4.74 -0.87
CA GLU A 79 8.34 5.05 -0.01
C GLU A 79 7.06 4.70 -0.76
N MET A 80 6.29 3.77 -0.22
CA MET A 80 5.07 3.27 -0.86
C MET A 80 3.84 3.62 -0.03
N THR A 81 2.77 4.01 -0.72
CA THR A 81 1.47 4.29 -0.11
C THR A 81 0.47 3.24 -0.56
N PHE A 82 -0.29 2.73 0.41
CA PHE A 82 -1.32 1.72 0.19
C PHE A 82 -2.64 2.16 0.82
N LEU A 83 -3.73 1.72 0.21
CA LEU A 83 -5.06 1.77 0.82
C LEU A 83 -5.54 0.34 0.96
N THR A 84 -5.73 -0.11 2.19
CA THR A 84 -6.16 -1.48 2.46
C THR A 84 -7.44 -1.52 3.26
N GLU A 85 -8.32 -2.44 2.90
CA GLU A 85 -9.56 -2.70 3.63
C GLU A 85 -9.36 -3.72 4.76
N CYS A 86 -8.26 -4.47 4.73
CA CYS A 86 -7.96 -5.47 5.74
C CYS A 86 -6.53 -5.34 6.24
N ILE A 87 -6.39 -4.66 7.36
CA ILE A 87 -5.08 -4.43 7.96
C ILE A 87 -4.46 -5.75 8.48
N ASP A 88 -5.28 -6.73 8.85
CA ASP A 88 -4.78 -8.03 9.30
C ASP A 88 -4.01 -8.75 8.21
N TYR A 89 -4.58 -8.86 7.02
CA TYR A 89 -3.91 -9.49 5.89
C TYR A 89 -2.72 -8.67 5.42
N PHE A 90 -2.84 -7.36 5.39
CA PHE A 90 -1.74 -6.47 5.03
C PHE A 90 -0.55 -6.67 5.97
N SER A 91 -0.80 -6.76 7.26
CA SER A 91 0.26 -6.93 8.26
C SER A 91 0.99 -8.25 8.09
N ARG A 92 0.30 -9.31 7.70
CA ARG A 92 0.93 -10.62 7.44
C ARG A 92 1.81 -10.57 6.20
N TRP A 93 1.38 -9.90 5.17
CA TRP A 93 2.21 -9.68 3.98
C TRP A 93 3.44 -8.83 4.32
N TYR A 94 3.22 -7.72 5.02
CA TYR A 94 4.29 -6.83 5.46
C TYR A 94 5.33 -7.59 6.29
N PHE A 95 4.89 -8.49 7.13
CA PHE A 95 5.77 -9.26 8.02
C PHE A 95 6.79 -10.09 7.24
N MET A 96 6.49 -10.45 6.01
CA MET A 96 7.41 -11.23 5.16
C MET A 96 8.69 -10.47 4.83
N PHE A 97 8.64 -9.14 4.83
CA PHE A 97 9.80 -8.31 4.54
C PHE A 97 10.00 -7.19 5.58
N ALA A 98 9.44 -7.37 6.76
CA ALA A 98 9.43 -6.32 7.79
C ALA A 98 10.83 -5.94 8.28
N ASP A 99 11.79 -6.85 8.22
CA ASP A 99 13.18 -6.59 8.58
C ASP A 99 13.89 -5.68 7.57
N LYS A 100 13.30 -5.48 6.39
CA LYS A 100 13.83 -4.63 5.32
C LYS A 100 12.95 -3.43 5.05
N ALA A 101 12.07 -3.09 5.97
CA ALA A 101 11.11 -2.01 5.80
C ALA A 101 10.86 -1.28 7.10
N GLU A 102 10.28 -0.08 6.98
CA GLU A 102 9.87 0.74 8.12
C GLU A 102 8.46 1.26 7.88
N ILE A 103 7.69 1.37 8.95
CA ILE A 103 6.36 1.97 8.90
C ILE A 103 6.52 3.47 9.08
N VAL A 104 6.07 4.24 8.09
CA VAL A 104 6.10 5.70 8.17
C VAL A 104 4.84 6.21 8.85
N ASP A 105 3.69 5.69 8.44
CA ASP A 105 2.40 6.10 8.99
C ASP A 105 1.40 4.96 8.89
N CYS A 106 1.00 4.45 10.00
CA CYS A 106 -0.17 3.60 10.25
C CYS A 106 -0.03 2.97 11.64
N PRO A 107 -0.62 3.62 12.68
CA PRO A 107 -0.55 3.07 14.05
C PRO A 107 -1.15 1.68 14.16
N GLU A 108 -2.21 1.39 13.41
CA GLU A 108 -2.89 0.10 13.43
C GLU A 108 -1.98 -1.02 12.95
N LEU A 109 -1.18 -0.76 11.92
CA LEU A 109 -0.21 -1.74 11.42
C LEU A 109 0.89 -1.99 12.46
N ALA A 110 1.40 -0.93 13.07
CA ALA A 110 2.44 -1.05 14.09
C ALA A 110 1.97 -1.89 15.27
N GLU A 111 0.73 -1.68 15.72
CA GLU A 111 0.15 -2.44 16.82
C GLU A 111 0.00 -3.92 16.46
N LYS A 112 -0.51 -4.21 15.26
CA LYS A 112 -0.64 -5.59 14.78
C LYS A 112 0.70 -6.31 14.75
N LEU A 113 1.74 -5.63 14.28
CA LEU A 113 3.08 -6.22 14.21
C LEU A 113 3.65 -6.49 15.61
N ARG A 114 3.45 -5.58 16.55
CA ARG A 114 3.88 -5.81 17.93
C ARG A 114 3.22 -7.06 18.52
N ASN A 115 1.93 -7.22 18.28
CA ASN A 115 1.18 -8.38 18.74
C ASN A 115 1.69 -9.68 18.12
N TYR A 116 2.01 -9.67 16.82
CA TYR A 116 2.57 -10.84 16.15
C TYR A 116 3.96 -11.19 16.66
N VAL A 117 4.81 -10.19 16.90
CA VAL A 117 6.15 -10.41 17.45
C VAL A 117 6.07 -11.04 18.85
N GLU A 118 5.17 -10.53 19.69
CA GLU A 118 4.94 -11.08 21.03
C GLU A 118 4.48 -12.54 20.98
N ALA A 119 3.46 -12.81 20.16
CA ALA A 119 2.93 -14.16 20.01
C ALA A 119 3.97 -15.12 19.46
N LEU A 120 4.74 -14.68 18.46
CA LEU A 120 5.81 -15.48 17.85
C LEU A 120 6.93 -15.73 18.83
N ASN A 121 7.31 -14.71 19.61
CA ASN A 121 8.35 -14.80 20.62
C ASN A 121 8.01 -15.86 21.68
N CYS A 122 6.76 -15.90 22.12
CA CYS A 122 6.28 -16.93 23.04
C CYS A 122 6.39 -18.33 22.45
N LYS A 123 6.04 -18.49 21.17
CA LYS A 123 6.06 -19.77 20.50
C LYS A 123 7.47 -20.26 20.20
N VAL A 124 8.36 -19.37 19.76
CA VAL A 124 9.75 -19.70 19.46
C VAL A 124 10.54 -19.93 20.74
N GLY A 125 10.26 -19.16 21.78
CA GLY A 125 10.93 -19.31 23.09
C GLY A 125 10.72 -20.67 23.72
N THR A 126 9.63 -21.38 23.39
CA THR A 126 9.36 -22.73 23.93
C THR A 126 10.12 -23.82 23.20
N LEU A 127 10.80 -23.49 22.09
CA LEU A 127 11.56 -24.47 21.30
C LEU A 127 13.01 -24.61 21.77
N ALA A 128 13.43 -23.80 22.73
CA ALA A 128 14.80 -23.81 23.22
C ALA A 128 15.13 -25.07 24.03
#